data_7433449dca669b04fa10c0f11ac208ae
#
_entry.id   7433449dca669b04fa10c0f11ac208ae
#
_cell.length_a   1.000
_cell.length_b   1.000
_cell.length_c   1.000
_cell.angle_alpha   90.00
_cell.angle_beta   90.00
_cell.angle_gamma   90.00
#
_symmetry.space_group_name_H-M   'P 1'
#
loop_
_entity.id
_entity.type
_entity.pdbx_description
1 polymer ?
#
loop_
_entity_poly.entity_id
_entity_poly.type
_entity_poly.pdbx_seq_one_letter_code
_entity_poly.pdbx_strand_id
1 'polypeptide(L)'
;MRACILFASPRGKDSNTRALVDIFLRVWRAAGHEAEVFSLYDLAIAPCRACRGCQSDHTAPHCVIDDDMTPIFESVLQSDLIVFASPIYSWYCTAPLKAAMDRLVYALCKFYGDTRGPSLMEGKALCALTTCGYRVDRAADLFDEGLRRWCKHARLRWLGLHGARHMGYGTQFLTPEIEENAAEFAENILKSV
;
A
#
# COMPACT_ATOMS: atom_id res chain seq x y z
N MET A 1 15.97 6.70 -4.59
CA MET A 1 14.70 6.00 -4.88
C MET A 1 13.53 6.78 -4.31
N ARG A 2 12.33 6.56 -4.84
CA ARG A 2 11.07 7.19 -4.39
C ARG A 2 10.07 6.14 -3.94
N ALA A 3 9.40 6.36 -2.81
CA ALA A 3 8.32 5.52 -2.31
C ALA A 3 6.96 6.26 -2.36
N CYS A 4 5.91 5.57 -2.81
CA CYS A 4 4.53 6.00 -2.69
C CYS A 4 3.86 5.21 -1.56
N ILE A 5 3.43 5.88 -0.50
CA ILE A 5 2.84 5.26 0.68
C ILE A 5 1.34 5.54 0.72
N LEU A 6 0.52 4.51 0.58
CA LEU A 6 -0.93 4.58 0.73
C LEU A 6 -1.31 4.23 2.17
N PHE A 7 -1.51 5.26 2.97
CA PHE A 7 -1.84 5.14 4.38
C PHE A 7 -3.35 5.19 4.60
N ALA A 8 -3.90 4.14 5.19
CA ALA A 8 -5.35 3.94 5.28
C ALA A 8 -5.81 3.56 6.70
N SER A 9 -5.53 4.44 7.68
CA SER A 9 -6.06 4.29 9.03
C SER A 9 -7.06 5.40 9.36
N PRO A 10 -8.28 5.07 9.87
CA PRO A 10 -9.29 6.07 10.20
C PRO A 10 -8.89 6.99 11.36
N ARG A 11 -7.91 6.61 12.17
CA ARG A 11 -7.39 7.43 13.27
C ARG A 11 -6.30 8.41 12.85
N GLY A 12 -5.97 8.47 11.55
CA GLY A 12 -4.99 9.41 11.01
C GLY A 12 -3.64 9.34 11.74
N LYS A 13 -3.11 10.52 12.09
CA LYS A 13 -1.81 10.68 12.74
C LYS A 13 -1.67 9.99 14.10
N ASP A 14 -2.79 9.75 14.79
CA ASP A 14 -2.81 9.15 16.14
C ASP A 14 -2.99 7.63 16.10
N SER A 15 -2.80 7.02 14.93
CA SER A 15 -2.97 5.58 14.76
C SER A 15 -1.67 4.80 14.97
N ASN A 16 -1.81 3.57 15.46
CA ASN A 16 -0.70 2.63 15.56
C ASN A 16 -0.06 2.34 14.20
N THR A 17 -0.86 2.26 13.14
CA THR A 17 -0.36 2.10 11.77
C THR A 17 0.50 3.29 11.34
N ARG A 18 0.15 4.50 11.77
CA ARG A 18 0.96 5.70 11.50
C ARG A 18 2.32 5.61 12.17
N ALA A 19 2.39 5.11 13.40
CA ALA A 19 3.66 4.91 14.09
C ALA A 19 4.60 4.00 13.29
N LEU A 20 4.09 2.91 12.68
CA LEU A 20 4.90 2.05 11.80
C LEU A 20 5.35 2.79 10.53
N VAL A 21 4.46 3.59 9.93
CA VAL A 21 4.82 4.42 8.76
C VAL A 21 5.90 5.44 9.12
N ASP A 22 5.84 6.05 10.29
CA ASP A 22 6.83 7.04 10.72
C ASP A 22 8.22 6.40 10.96
N ILE A 23 8.26 5.18 11.50
CA ILE A 23 9.50 4.41 11.62
C ILE A 23 10.06 4.09 10.24
N PHE A 24 9.23 3.59 9.33
CA PHE A 24 9.63 3.32 7.95
C PHE A 24 10.18 4.57 7.26
N LEU A 25 9.48 5.70 7.36
CA LEU A 25 9.91 6.97 6.78
C LEU A 25 11.23 7.46 7.36
N ARG A 26 11.47 7.29 8.66
CA ARG A 26 12.73 7.65 9.31
C ARG A 26 13.88 6.89 8.69
N VAL A 27 13.76 5.57 8.56
CA VAL A 27 14.80 4.70 7.97
C VAL A 27 15.00 5.03 6.48
N TRP A 28 13.90 5.14 5.72
CA TRP A 28 13.92 5.41 4.28
C TRP A 28 14.59 6.74 3.94
N ARG A 29 14.23 7.80 4.67
CA ARG A 29 14.78 9.15 4.47
C ARG A 29 16.22 9.27 4.97
N ALA A 30 16.59 8.59 6.05
CA ALA A 30 17.97 8.54 6.52
C ALA A 30 18.93 7.92 5.49
N ALA A 31 18.44 7.04 4.63
CA ALA A 31 19.16 6.50 3.48
C ALA A 31 19.18 7.42 2.25
N GLY A 32 18.68 8.65 2.35
CA GLY A 32 18.68 9.65 1.27
C GLY A 32 17.56 9.44 0.23
N HIS A 33 16.49 8.76 0.57
CA HIS A 33 15.39 8.47 -0.35
C HIS A 33 14.16 9.35 -0.10
N GLU A 34 13.38 9.58 -1.14
CA GLU A 34 12.14 10.36 -1.08
C GLU A 34 10.92 9.47 -0.82
N ALA A 35 9.92 10.02 -0.14
CA ALA A 35 8.65 9.36 0.06
C ALA A 35 7.49 10.35 0.07
N GLU A 36 6.43 10.00 -0.61
CA GLU A 36 5.15 10.69 -0.60
C GLU A 36 4.11 9.83 0.13
N VAL A 37 3.31 10.45 0.98
CA VAL A 37 2.31 9.75 1.81
C VAL A 37 0.91 10.28 1.49
N PHE A 38 0.02 9.40 1.06
CA PHE A 38 -1.40 9.69 0.85
C PHE A 38 -2.23 9.14 2.00
N SER A 39 -2.88 10.02 2.75
CA SER A 39 -3.83 9.63 3.81
C SER A 39 -5.20 9.36 3.18
N LEU A 40 -5.49 8.11 2.88
CA LEU A 40 -6.67 7.74 2.08
C LEU A 40 -8.02 8.02 2.76
N TYR A 41 -8.04 8.25 4.07
CA TYR A 41 -9.25 8.69 4.77
C TYR A 41 -9.54 10.18 4.62
N ASP A 42 -8.55 10.96 4.18
CA ASP A 42 -8.69 12.39 3.95
C ASP A 42 -8.96 12.70 2.46
N LEU A 43 -9.07 11.67 1.62
CA LEU A 43 -9.24 11.76 0.18
C LEU A 43 -10.61 11.22 -0.27
N ALA A 44 -11.18 11.83 -1.30
CA ALA A 44 -12.39 11.37 -1.94
C ALA A 44 -12.04 10.33 -3.03
N ILE A 45 -12.04 9.06 -2.68
CA ILE A 45 -11.72 7.96 -3.60
C ILE A 45 -12.96 7.10 -3.82
N ALA A 46 -13.55 7.19 -4.99
CA ALA A 46 -14.67 6.34 -5.38
C ALA A 46 -14.22 4.91 -5.72
N PRO A 47 -14.98 3.87 -5.36
CA PRO A 47 -14.71 2.50 -5.79
C PRO A 47 -14.67 2.35 -7.31
N CYS A 48 -13.89 1.38 -7.80
CA CYS A 48 -13.87 1.03 -9.21
C CYS A 48 -15.26 0.56 -9.68
N ARG A 49 -15.73 1.10 -10.81
CA ARG A 49 -17.04 0.74 -11.41
C ARG A 49 -16.92 -0.35 -12.48
N ALA A 50 -15.73 -0.91 -12.70
CA ALA A 50 -15.44 -1.90 -13.73
C ALA A 50 -15.88 -1.48 -15.15
N CYS A 51 -15.94 -0.17 -15.44
CA CYS A 51 -16.42 0.39 -16.72
C CYS A 51 -15.43 0.18 -17.88
N ARG A 52 -14.18 -0.23 -17.60
CA ARG A 52 -13.09 -0.47 -18.56
C ARG A 52 -12.65 0.75 -19.39
N GLY A 53 -13.16 1.96 -19.14
CA GLY A 53 -12.74 3.16 -19.85
C GLY A 53 -11.22 3.40 -19.79
N CYS A 54 -10.58 3.04 -18.69
CA CYS A 54 -9.13 3.10 -18.53
C CYS A 54 -8.33 2.14 -19.43
N GLN A 55 -8.98 1.21 -20.13
CA GLN A 55 -8.31 0.22 -20.98
C GLN A 55 -8.12 0.70 -22.42
N SER A 56 -8.67 1.85 -22.79
CA SER A 56 -8.54 2.43 -24.12
C SER A 56 -7.16 3.05 -24.40
N ASP A 57 -6.40 3.39 -23.35
CA ASP A 57 -5.06 3.92 -23.43
C ASP A 57 -4.08 3.02 -22.66
N HIS A 58 -3.11 2.44 -23.35
CA HIS A 58 -2.10 1.56 -22.78
C HIS A 58 -0.87 2.29 -22.25
N THR A 59 -0.81 3.61 -22.35
CA THR A 59 0.34 4.43 -21.97
C THR A 59 0.13 5.20 -20.67
N ALA A 60 -1.13 5.41 -20.26
CA ALA A 60 -1.50 6.20 -19.09
C ALA A 60 -2.60 5.52 -18.24
N PRO A 61 -2.84 5.93 -17.01
CA PRO A 61 -3.93 5.41 -16.17
C PRO A 61 -5.30 5.52 -16.82
N HIS A 62 -5.61 6.68 -17.38
CA HIS A 62 -6.84 7.00 -18.16
C HIS A 62 -8.15 6.58 -17.47
N CYS A 63 -8.22 6.74 -16.13
CA CYS A 63 -9.45 6.45 -15.39
C CYS A 63 -10.50 7.54 -15.65
N VAL A 64 -11.74 7.13 -15.95
CA VAL A 64 -12.86 8.07 -16.23
C VAL A 64 -13.48 8.69 -14.97
N ILE A 65 -13.11 8.22 -13.79
CA ILE A 65 -13.56 8.79 -12.52
C ILE A 65 -12.58 9.89 -12.15
N ASP A 66 -13.07 11.11 -12.12
CA ASP A 66 -12.34 12.30 -11.70
C ASP A 66 -12.46 12.45 -10.18
N ASP A 67 -11.42 12.07 -9.47
CA ASP A 67 -11.31 12.13 -8.01
C ASP A 67 -9.85 12.12 -7.56
N ASP A 68 -9.61 12.04 -6.25
CA ASP A 68 -8.27 12.10 -5.65
C ASP A 68 -7.36 10.88 -5.97
N MET A 69 -7.79 9.96 -6.84
CA MET A 69 -6.91 8.91 -7.36
C MET A 69 -5.88 9.40 -8.38
N THR A 70 -6.12 10.53 -9.04
CA THR A 70 -5.22 11.04 -10.08
C THR A 70 -3.79 11.25 -9.57
N PRO A 71 -3.54 12.02 -8.50
CA PRO A 71 -2.18 12.18 -7.95
C PRO A 71 -1.58 10.85 -7.43
N ILE A 72 -2.42 9.92 -6.96
CA ILE A 72 -1.94 8.60 -6.53
C ILE A 72 -1.43 7.78 -7.72
N PHE A 73 -2.13 7.78 -8.87
CA PHE A 73 -1.64 7.13 -10.08
C PHE A 73 -0.28 7.68 -10.51
N GLU A 74 -0.13 9.00 -10.52
CA GLU A 74 1.11 9.67 -10.89
C GLU A 74 2.25 9.30 -9.94
N SER A 75 2.00 9.36 -8.64
CA SER A 75 2.99 8.99 -7.62
C SER A 75 3.41 7.53 -7.73
N VAL A 76 2.47 6.61 -7.92
CA VAL A 76 2.76 5.18 -8.13
C VAL A 76 3.61 4.96 -9.37
N LEU A 77 3.31 5.64 -10.48
CA LEU A 77 4.09 5.52 -11.72
C LEU A 77 5.52 6.04 -11.58
N GLN A 78 5.73 7.10 -10.78
CA GLN A 78 7.04 7.70 -10.54
C GLN A 78 7.85 7.00 -9.44
N SER A 79 7.24 6.10 -8.66
CA SER A 79 7.89 5.46 -7.53
C SER A 79 8.56 4.13 -7.90
N ASP A 80 9.62 3.80 -7.17
CA ASP A 80 10.30 2.49 -7.21
C ASP A 80 9.62 1.49 -6.28
N LEU A 81 9.08 2.01 -5.16
CA LEU A 81 8.42 1.24 -4.10
C LEU A 81 7.01 1.77 -3.82
N ILE A 82 6.06 0.86 -3.71
CA ILE A 82 4.71 1.10 -3.22
C ILE A 82 4.62 0.51 -1.81
N VAL A 83 4.09 1.28 -0.85
CA VAL A 83 3.87 0.81 0.52
C VAL A 83 2.39 0.91 0.83
N PHE A 84 1.76 -0.21 1.16
CA PHE A 84 0.40 -0.23 1.68
C PHE A 84 0.43 -0.27 3.20
N ALA A 85 -0.16 0.73 3.84
CA ALA A 85 -0.20 0.84 5.29
C ALA A 85 -1.64 0.92 5.80
N SER A 86 -2.12 -0.14 6.45
CA SER A 86 -3.52 -0.26 6.90
C SER A 86 -3.63 -1.10 8.16
N PRO A 87 -4.49 -0.75 9.12
CA PRO A 87 -4.90 -1.73 10.12
C PRO A 87 -5.69 -2.87 9.45
N ILE A 88 -5.68 -4.04 10.08
CA ILE A 88 -6.51 -5.16 9.64
C ILE A 88 -7.91 -5.03 10.21
N TYR A 89 -8.90 -4.92 9.34
CA TYR A 89 -10.31 -4.99 9.64
C TYR A 89 -10.91 -6.19 8.91
N SER A 90 -11.60 -7.06 9.65
CA SER A 90 -12.22 -8.27 9.07
C SER A 90 -11.21 -9.09 8.22
N TRP A 91 -10.00 -9.31 8.75
CA TRP A 91 -8.88 -10.06 8.12
C TRP A 91 -8.34 -9.47 6.82
N TYR A 92 -8.69 -8.23 6.50
CA TYR A 92 -8.21 -7.54 5.30
C TYR A 92 -7.89 -6.07 5.58
N CYS A 93 -7.45 -5.33 4.57
CA CYS A 93 -7.23 -3.89 4.71
C CYS A 93 -8.55 -3.12 4.84
N THR A 94 -8.45 -1.86 5.24
CA THR A 94 -9.61 -0.95 5.32
C THR A 94 -10.19 -0.64 3.94
N ALA A 95 -11.47 -0.25 3.89
CA ALA A 95 -12.20 0.03 2.66
C ALA A 95 -11.53 1.08 1.75
N PRO A 96 -10.98 2.21 2.24
CA PRO A 96 -10.28 3.15 1.37
C PRO A 96 -9.06 2.55 0.66
N LEU A 97 -8.27 1.71 1.35
CA LEU A 97 -7.14 1.04 0.70
C LEU A 97 -7.64 0.04 -0.35
N LYS A 98 -8.69 -0.72 -0.05
CA LYS A 98 -9.26 -1.66 -1.02
C LYS A 98 -9.78 -0.94 -2.27
N ALA A 99 -10.45 0.21 -2.11
CA ALA A 99 -10.89 1.02 -3.23
C ALA A 99 -9.72 1.50 -4.09
N ALA A 100 -8.64 2.00 -3.47
CA ALA A 100 -7.44 2.41 -4.18
C ALA A 100 -6.76 1.21 -4.89
N MET A 101 -6.64 0.04 -4.24
CA MET A 101 -6.08 -1.18 -4.84
C MET A 101 -6.82 -1.60 -6.11
N ASP A 102 -8.16 -1.60 -6.08
CA ASP A 102 -8.98 -1.95 -7.23
C ASP A 102 -8.80 -0.94 -8.37
N ARG A 103 -8.73 0.36 -8.04
CA ARG A 103 -8.49 1.42 -9.01
C ARG A 103 -7.10 1.32 -9.63
N LEU A 104 -6.06 1.01 -8.84
CA LEU A 104 -4.69 0.78 -9.33
C LEU A 104 -4.63 -0.39 -10.31
N VAL A 105 -5.21 -1.54 -9.96
CA VAL A 105 -5.21 -2.71 -10.85
C VAL A 105 -5.90 -2.42 -12.16
N TYR A 106 -7.13 -1.88 -12.12
CA TYR A 106 -7.88 -1.65 -13.36
C TYR A 106 -7.30 -0.52 -14.22
N ALA A 107 -6.73 0.52 -13.63
CA ALA A 107 -6.19 1.64 -14.38
C ALA A 107 -4.76 1.39 -14.90
N LEU A 108 -3.95 0.63 -14.15
CA LEU A 108 -2.53 0.46 -14.46
C LEU A 108 -2.18 -0.91 -15.07
N CYS A 109 -3.02 -1.94 -14.88
CA CYS A 109 -2.89 -3.21 -15.60
C CYS A 109 -3.79 -3.21 -16.84
N LYS A 110 -3.20 -3.10 -18.02
CA LYS A 110 -3.92 -3.01 -19.30
C LYS A 110 -4.31 -4.40 -19.84
N PHE A 111 -4.89 -5.23 -18.96
CA PHE A 111 -5.18 -6.65 -19.26
C PHE A 111 -6.64 -6.94 -19.63
N TYR A 112 -7.53 -5.94 -19.50
CA TYR A 112 -8.98 -6.14 -19.48
C TYR A 112 -9.72 -5.50 -20.67
N GLY A 113 -8.98 -4.90 -21.60
CA GLY A 113 -9.51 -4.33 -22.85
C GLY A 113 -9.63 -5.38 -23.97
N ASP A 114 -10.06 -4.94 -25.16
CA ASP A 114 -10.17 -5.78 -26.35
C ASP A 114 -8.80 -6.32 -26.80
N THR A 115 -7.77 -5.53 -26.58
CA THR A 115 -6.38 -5.94 -26.73
C THR A 115 -5.66 -5.93 -25.40
N ARG A 116 -4.85 -6.95 -25.14
CA ARG A 116 -4.07 -7.02 -23.91
C ARG A 116 -2.84 -6.11 -24.00
N GLY A 117 -2.75 -5.15 -23.08
CA GLY A 117 -1.61 -4.26 -22.91
C GLY A 117 -0.65 -4.68 -21.78
N PRO A 118 0.31 -3.81 -21.43
CA PRO A 118 1.27 -4.04 -20.35
C PRO A 118 0.66 -3.81 -18.94
N SER A 119 1.41 -4.16 -17.90
CA SER A 119 1.25 -3.52 -16.59
C SER A 119 2.14 -2.28 -16.54
N LEU A 120 1.57 -1.12 -16.29
CA LEU A 120 2.34 0.12 -16.11
C LEU A 120 3.11 0.15 -14.77
N MET A 121 2.85 -0.84 -13.90
CA MET A 121 3.55 -1.04 -12.63
C MET A 121 4.63 -2.13 -12.70
N GLU A 122 4.85 -2.76 -13.87
CA GLU A 122 5.76 -3.90 -14.00
C GLU A 122 7.17 -3.59 -13.45
N GLY A 123 7.70 -4.51 -12.65
CA GLY A 123 9.04 -4.40 -12.06
C GLY A 123 9.14 -3.57 -10.78
N LYS A 124 8.16 -2.73 -10.46
CA LYS A 124 8.15 -1.99 -9.20
C LYS A 124 8.03 -2.92 -7.99
N ALA A 125 8.47 -2.47 -6.84
CA ALA A 125 8.36 -3.21 -5.58
C ALA A 125 7.11 -2.83 -4.81
N LEU A 126 6.58 -3.77 -4.00
CA LEU A 126 5.50 -3.51 -3.05
C LEU A 126 5.80 -4.20 -1.71
N CYS A 127 5.60 -3.48 -0.61
CA CYS A 127 5.57 -4.02 0.74
C CYS A 127 4.34 -3.52 1.50
N ALA A 128 4.04 -4.12 2.66
CA ALA A 128 2.93 -3.69 3.50
C ALA A 128 3.32 -3.52 4.97
N LEU A 129 2.70 -2.52 5.61
CA LEU A 129 2.74 -2.27 7.05
C LEU A 129 1.33 -2.44 7.62
N THR A 130 1.18 -3.24 8.66
CA THR A 130 -0.15 -3.47 9.23
C THR A 130 -0.16 -3.52 10.75
N THR A 131 -1.31 -3.22 11.32
CA THR A 131 -1.58 -3.38 12.76
C THR A 131 -2.87 -4.17 12.97
N CYS A 132 -2.93 -4.97 14.01
CA CYS A 132 -4.08 -5.82 14.29
C CYS A 132 -4.26 -6.09 15.79
N GLY A 133 -5.44 -6.54 16.17
CA GLY A 133 -5.75 -6.94 17.57
C GLY A 133 -5.43 -8.39 17.88
N TYR A 134 -5.34 -9.26 16.87
CA TYR A 134 -4.97 -10.67 17.00
C TYR A 134 -3.49 -10.88 16.68
N ARG A 135 -3.03 -12.13 16.85
CA ARG A 135 -1.69 -12.52 16.35
C ARG A 135 -1.60 -12.24 14.86
N VAL A 136 -0.49 -11.68 14.43
CA VAL A 136 -0.29 -11.23 13.04
C VAL A 136 -0.49 -12.38 12.04
N ASP A 137 0.02 -13.58 12.36
CA ASP A 137 -0.09 -14.79 11.55
C ASP A 137 -1.53 -15.32 11.41
N ARG A 138 -2.48 -14.77 12.16
CA ARG A 138 -3.90 -15.13 12.13
C ARG A 138 -4.81 -13.98 11.71
N ALA A 139 -4.30 -12.78 11.74
CA ALA A 139 -5.06 -11.59 11.42
C ALA A 139 -4.76 -11.08 10.02
N ALA A 140 -3.51 -11.16 9.58
CA ALA A 140 -3.03 -10.58 8.34
C ALA A 140 -2.72 -11.61 7.23
N ASP A 141 -2.91 -12.89 7.50
CA ASP A 141 -2.63 -14.00 6.57
C ASP A 141 -3.38 -13.88 5.25
N LEU A 142 -4.68 -13.58 5.29
CA LEU A 142 -5.49 -13.38 4.08
C LEU A 142 -5.08 -12.13 3.31
N PHE A 143 -4.70 -11.07 4.02
CA PHE A 143 -4.22 -9.85 3.37
C PHE A 143 -2.86 -10.06 2.73
N ASP A 144 -1.91 -10.73 3.40
CA ASP A 144 -0.59 -11.08 2.84
C ASP A 144 -0.73 -11.94 1.58
N GLU A 145 -1.54 -13.01 1.65
CA GLU A 145 -1.79 -13.86 0.48
C GLU A 145 -2.48 -13.09 -0.65
N GLY A 146 -3.44 -12.22 -0.31
CA GLY A 146 -4.10 -11.33 -1.28
C GLY A 146 -3.09 -10.44 -2.00
N LEU A 147 -2.13 -9.86 -1.26
CA LEU A 147 -1.08 -9.00 -1.82
C LEU A 147 -0.08 -9.78 -2.68
N ARG A 148 0.29 -11.02 -2.30
CA ARG A 148 1.12 -11.90 -3.14
C ARG A 148 0.48 -12.13 -4.50
N ARG A 149 -0.81 -12.47 -4.52
CA ARG A 149 -1.58 -12.67 -5.76
C ARG A 149 -1.72 -11.39 -6.56
N TRP A 150 -1.97 -10.27 -5.88
CA TRP A 150 -2.09 -8.95 -6.47
C TRP A 150 -0.77 -8.54 -7.16
N CYS A 151 0.37 -8.71 -6.48
CA CYS A 151 1.69 -8.46 -7.04
C CYS A 151 1.99 -9.34 -8.26
N LYS A 152 1.73 -10.65 -8.16
CA LYS A 152 1.89 -11.57 -9.29
C LYS A 152 1.08 -11.14 -10.50
N HIS A 153 -0.18 -10.75 -10.27
CA HIS A 153 -1.08 -10.29 -11.33
C HIS A 153 -0.60 -8.98 -11.96
N ALA A 154 -0.21 -8.01 -11.13
CA ALA A 154 0.25 -6.69 -11.57
C ALA A 154 1.73 -6.67 -12.01
N ARG A 155 2.45 -7.81 -11.94
CA ARG A 155 3.87 -7.97 -12.26
C ARG A 155 4.80 -7.14 -11.39
N LEU A 156 4.43 -6.99 -10.13
CA LEU A 156 5.23 -6.35 -9.08
C LEU A 156 6.11 -7.38 -8.35
N ARG A 157 7.17 -6.90 -7.73
CA ARG A 157 7.97 -7.67 -6.77
C ARG A 157 7.36 -7.53 -5.38
N TRP A 158 6.88 -8.63 -4.80
CA TRP A 158 6.41 -8.64 -3.42
C TRP A 158 7.60 -8.73 -2.45
N LEU A 159 7.75 -7.75 -1.57
CA LEU A 159 8.87 -7.69 -0.61
C LEU A 159 8.48 -8.10 0.82
N GLY A 160 7.20 -8.33 1.09
CA GLY A 160 6.72 -8.80 2.38
C GLY A 160 5.80 -7.84 3.12
N LEU A 161 5.23 -8.37 4.20
CA LEU A 161 4.36 -7.64 5.11
C LEU A 161 4.99 -7.63 6.51
N HIS A 162 5.10 -6.45 7.12
CA HIS A 162 5.38 -6.30 8.54
C HIS A 162 4.09 -5.97 9.28
N GLY A 163 3.79 -6.74 10.31
CA GLY A 163 2.63 -6.54 11.16
C GLY A 163 3.00 -6.38 12.64
N ALA A 164 2.29 -5.48 13.35
CA ALA A 164 2.43 -5.34 14.77
C ALA A 164 1.08 -5.49 15.49
N ARG A 165 1.08 -6.25 16.59
CA ARG A 165 -0.12 -6.49 17.38
C ARG A 165 -0.30 -5.40 18.41
N HIS A 166 -1.54 -4.84 18.50
CA HIS A 166 -1.96 -3.99 19.60
C HIS A 166 -2.64 -4.83 20.68
N MET A 167 -2.12 -4.81 21.91
CA MET A 167 -2.55 -5.69 22.99
C MET A 167 -3.86 -5.26 23.69
N GLY A 168 -4.44 -4.13 23.30
CA GLY A 168 -5.73 -3.66 23.81
C GLY A 168 -5.74 -2.17 24.19
N TYR A 169 -6.93 -1.66 24.46
CA TYR A 169 -7.10 -0.26 24.87
C TYR A 169 -6.39 0.00 26.20
N GLY A 170 -5.70 1.13 26.27
CA GLY A 170 -4.93 1.52 27.46
C GLY A 170 -3.52 0.92 27.53
N THR A 171 -3.11 0.08 26.57
CA THR A 171 -1.72 -0.36 26.45
C THR A 171 -0.93 0.56 25.52
N GLN A 172 0.34 0.79 25.85
CA GLN A 172 1.24 1.48 24.95
C GLN A 172 1.52 0.57 23.73
N PHE A 173 1.26 1.08 22.52
CA PHE A 173 1.50 0.31 21.31
C PHE A 173 2.98 0.23 20.97
N LEU A 174 3.65 1.38 20.91
CA LEU A 174 5.04 1.45 20.50
C LEU A 174 5.95 1.04 21.67
N THR A 175 6.41 -0.21 21.62
CA THR A 175 7.43 -0.75 22.52
C THR A 175 8.78 -0.77 21.82
N PRO A 176 9.91 -0.86 22.55
CA PRO A 176 11.23 -1.00 21.94
C PRO A 176 11.30 -2.15 20.92
N GLU A 177 10.69 -3.30 21.23
CA GLU A 177 10.62 -4.46 20.35
C GLU A 177 9.86 -4.17 19.04
N ILE A 178 8.70 -3.51 19.12
CA ILE A 178 7.93 -3.12 17.91
C ILE A 178 8.73 -2.13 17.08
N GLU A 179 9.39 -1.18 17.71
CA GLU A 179 10.20 -0.18 17.03
C GLU A 179 11.39 -0.81 16.30
N GLU A 180 12.13 -1.71 16.97
CA GLU A 180 13.26 -2.44 16.41
C GLU A 180 12.85 -3.31 15.22
N ASN A 181 11.80 -4.13 15.39
CA ASN A 181 11.30 -5.01 14.33
C ASN A 181 10.80 -4.22 13.11
N ALA A 182 10.13 -3.09 13.32
CA ALA A 182 9.67 -2.24 12.23
C ALA A 182 10.84 -1.54 11.49
N ALA A 183 11.88 -1.13 12.22
CA ALA A 183 13.09 -0.55 11.65
C ALA A 183 13.86 -1.60 10.85
N GLU A 184 14.07 -2.79 11.40
CA GLU A 184 14.71 -3.92 10.70
C GLU A 184 13.98 -4.27 9.40
N PHE A 185 12.64 -4.32 9.44
CA PHE A 185 11.86 -4.54 8.22
C PHE A 185 12.15 -3.46 7.17
N ALA A 186 12.15 -2.18 7.56
CA ALA A 186 12.44 -1.07 6.64
C ALA A 186 13.85 -1.17 6.06
N GLU A 187 14.86 -1.55 6.85
CA GLU A 187 16.23 -1.78 6.39
C GLU A 187 16.33 -2.96 5.39
N ASN A 188 15.55 -4.02 5.63
CA ASN A 188 15.50 -5.17 4.71
C ASN A 188 14.83 -4.79 3.39
N ILE A 189 13.81 -3.93 3.44
CA ILE A 189 13.20 -3.35 2.22
C ILE A 189 14.24 -2.53 1.45
N LEU A 190 15.01 -1.66 2.11
CA LEU A 190 16.07 -0.87 1.46
C LEU A 190 17.10 -1.72 0.68
N LYS A 191 17.44 -2.90 1.21
CA LYS A 191 18.38 -3.83 0.57
C LYS A 191 17.78 -4.58 -0.63
N SER A 192 16.45 -4.56 -0.75
CA SER A 192 15.69 -5.39 -1.70
C SER A 192 15.10 -4.61 -2.88
N VAL A 193 15.12 -3.27 -2.84
CA VAL A 193 14.52 -2.41 -3.89
C VAL A 193 15.46 -2.07 -5.06
#